data_95a4f797199e9a74695bd724a69fa2c2
#
_entry.id   95a4f797199e9a74695bd724a69fa2c2
#
_cell.length_a   1.000
_cell.length_b   1.000
_cell.length_c   1.000
_cell.angle_alpha   90.00
_cell.angle_beta   90.00
_cell.angle_gamma   90.00
#
_symmetry.space_group_name_H-M   'P 1'
#
loop_
_entity.id
_entity.type
_entity.pdbx_description
1 polymer ?
#
loop_
_entity_poly.entity_id
_entity_poly.type
_entity_poly.pdbx_seq_one_letter_code
_entity_poly.pdbx_strand_id
1 'polypeptide(L)'
;MEKYIYELKMKVRDYECDLQGIVNNANYQHYIEHTRHEFLLSAGISFAQLHEQGIDAVVGRLSIAFKTPLRSGDEFVSKLYLKKEGIKYIFYQDIFRLPDLKPVIKAAVDTVCLINGRLGESQLLNETFAPYFTE
;
A
#
# COMPACT_ATOMS: atom_id res chain seq x y z
N MET A 1 -20.15 -6.73 2.35
CA MET A 1 -19.34 -7.13 1.20
C MET A 1 -17.92 -6.59 1.34
N GLU A 2 -16.94 -7.44 1.16
CA GLU A 2 -15.56 -7.03 1.35
C GLU A 2 -15.04 -6.29 0.11
N LYS A 3 -14.46 -5.12 0.35
CA LYS A 3 -13.89 -4.28 -0.72
C LYS A 3 -12.42 -4.53 -0.97
N TYR A 4 -11.75 -5.25 -0.07
CA TYR A 4 -10.31 -5.49 -0.18
C TYR A 4 -9.99 -6.49 -1.27
N ILE A 5 -8.94 -6.20 -2.04
CA ILE A 5 -8.51 -7.05 -3.15
C ILE A 5 -7.23 -7.82 -2.83
N TYR A 6 -6.54 -7.47 -1.75
CA TYR A 6 -5.31 -8.11 -1.34
C TYR A 6 -5.10 -7.94 0.14
N GLU A 7 -4.50 -8.94 0.78
CA GLU A 7 -4.12 -8.85 2.18
C GLU A 7 -2.83 -9.61 2.44
N LEU A 8 -2.08 -9.13 3.43
CA LEU A 8 -0.80 -9.71 3.81
C LEU A 8 -0.69 -9.71 5.33
N LYS A 9 -0.41 -10.88 5.89
CA LYS A 9 -0.23 -11.03 7.33
C LYS A 9 1.24 -10.83 7.68
N MET A 10 1.50 -10.04 8.72
CA MET A 10 2.84 -9.73 9.17
C MET A 10 2.93 -9.76 10.69
N LYS A 11 4.15 -9.74 11.20
CA LYS A 11 4.43 -9.70 12.63
C LYS A 11 5.43 -8.56 12.91
N VAL A 12 5.18 -7.79 13.95
CA VAL A 12 6.04 -6.69 14.37
C VAL A 12 7.36 -7.24 14.90
N ARG A 13 8.47 -6.68 14.43
CA ARG A 13 9.82 -7.02 14.87
C ARG A 13 10.29 -6.00 15.91
N ASP A 14 11.16 -6.45 16.84
CA ASP A 14 11.64 -5.61 17.95
C ASP A 14 12.23 -4.29 17.48
N TYR A 15 13.04 -4.34 16.41
CA TYR A 15 13.75 -3.16 15.91
C TYR A 15 12.84 -2.15 15.22
N GLU A 16 11.57 -2.48 15.04
CA GLU A 16 10.59 -1.57 14.45
C GLU A 16 9.94 -0.67 15.50
N CYS A 17 10.19 -0.95 16.77
CA CYS A 17 9.61 -0.19 17.88
C CYS A 17 10.58 0.88 18.38
N ASP A 18 10.00 1.97 18.89
CA ASP A 18 10.75 3.06 19.49
C ASP A 18 10.94 2.84 21.01
N LEU A 19 11.48 3.86 21.69
CA LEU A 19 11.72 3.78 23.13
C LEU A 19 10.45 3.63 23.96
N GLN A 20 9.28 3.93 23.38
CA GLN A 20 8.00 3.79 24.07
C GLN A 20 7.45 2.36 23.93
N GLY A 21 8.13 1.50 23.19
CA GLY A 21 7.69 0.11 23.01
C GLY A 21 6.60 -0.06 21.98
N ILE A 22 6.32 0.95 21.19
CA ILE A 22 5.33 0.87 20.10
C ILE A 22 6.04 1.09 18.76
N VAL A 23 5.42 0.58 17.69
CA VAL A 23 5.96 0.72 16.34
C VAL A 23 6.14 2.20 16.00
N ASN A 24 7.34 2.53 15.50
CA ASN A 24 7.65 3.89 15.06
C ASN A 24 6.76 4.27 13.88
N ASN A 25 6.25 5.52 13.86
CA ASN A 25 5.34 6.00 12.82
C ASN A 25 5.85 5.74 11.40
N ALA A 26 7.15 5.87 11.18
CA ALA A 26 7.74 5.64 9.85
C ALA A 26 7.61 4.19 9.39
N ASN A 27 7.57 3.25 10.31
CA ASN A 27 7.48 1.83 9.95
C ASN A 27 6.10 1.45 9.41
N TYR A 28 5.04 2.17 9.76
CA TYR A 28 3.74 1.93 9.15
C TYR A 28 3.77 2.22 7.65
N GLN A 29 4.54 3.22 7.22
CA GLN A 29 4.74 3.48 5.80
C GLN A 29 5.46 2.31 5.13
N HIS A 30 6.45 1.73 5.79
CA HIS A 30 7.16 0.55 5.28
C HIS A 30 6.21 -0.64 5.13
N TYR A 31 5.33 -0.86 6.10
CA TYR A 31 4.37 -1.96 6.04
C TYR A 31 3.42 -1.83 4.85
N ILE A 32 2.88 -0.64 4.65
CA ILE A 32 1.94 -0.45 3.54
C ILE A 32 2.66 -0.42 2.19
N GLU A 33 3.88 0.07 2.12
CA GLU A 33 4.69 0.00 0.90
C GLU A 33 4.97 -1.45 0.52
N HIS A 34 5.38 -2.26 1.50
CA HIS A 34 5.61 -3.68 1.27
C HIS A 34 4.36 -4.38 0.76
N THR A 35 3.21 -4.06 1.35
CA THR A 35 1.93 -4.64 0.94
C THR A 35 1.60 -4.29 -0.52
N ARG A 36 1.81 -3.02 -0.92
CA ARG A 36 1.60 -2.59 -2.30
C ARG A 36 2.52 -3.36 -3.26
N HIS A 37 3.81 -3.49 -2.89
CA HIS A 37 4.78 -4.18 -3.75
C HIS A 37 4.41 -5.66 -3.92
N GLU A 38 4.01 -6.33 -2.86
CA GLU A 38 3.59 -7.72 -2.93
C GLU A 38 2.32 -7.88 -3.77
N PHE A 39 1.38 -6.95 -3.64
CA PHE A 39 0.18 -6.94 -4.49
C PHE A 39 0.57 -6.81 -5.97
N LEU A 40 1.46 -5.87 -6.29
CA LEU A 40 1.88 -5.64 -7.68
C LEU A 40 2.56 -6.87 -8.26
N LEU A 41 3.41 -7.54 -7.48
CA LEU A 41 4.02 -8.79 -7.91
C LEU A 41 2.96 -9.87 -8.16
N SER A 42 1.95 -9.96 -7.31
CA SER A 42 0.86 -10.93 -7.48
C SER A 42 0.04 -10.64 -8.74
N ALA A 43 -0.02 -9.39 -9.16
CA ALA A 43 -0.71 -8.98 -10.38
C ALA A 43 0.17 -9.07 -11.63
N GLY A 44 1.41 -9.55 -11.48
CA GLY A 44 2.32 -9.72 -12.60
C GLY A 44 3.04 -8.44 -13.03
N ILE A 45 3.08 -7.43 -12.16
CA ILE A 45 3.71 -6.14 -12.47
C ILE A 45 5.12 -6.11 -11.88
N SER A 46 6.10 -5.76 -12.71
CA SER A 46 7.48 -5.53 -12.29
C SER A 46 7.84 -4.06 -12.48
N PHE A 47 8.22 -3.39 -11.40
CA PHE A 47 8.68 -1.99 -11.48
C PHE A 47 9.92 -1.86 -12.37
N ALA A 48 10.83 -2.85 -12.32
CA ALA A 48 12.02 -2.83 -13.15
C ALA A 48 11.67 -2.84 -14.64
N GLN A 49 10.72 -3.69 -15.03
CA GLN A 49 10.27 -3.76 -16.42
C GLN A 49 9.55 -2.49 -16.86
N LEU A 50 8.75 -1.91 -15.97
CA LEU A 50 8.07 -0.65 -16.27
C LEU A 50 9.09 0.47 -16.46
N HIS A 51 10.10 0.55 -15.60
CA HIS A 51 11.14 1.56 -15.69
C HIS A 51 11.90 1.46 -17.03
N GLU A 52 12.18 0.25 -17.47
CA GLU A 52 12.83 0.03 -18.78
C GLU A 52 11.99 0.57 -19.94
N GLN A 53 10.66 0.61 -19.76
CA GLN A 53 9.73 1.15 -20.76
C GLN A 53 9.48 2.64 -20.56
N GLY A 54 10.19 3.28 -19.63
CA GLY A 54 10.01 4.69 -19.33
C GLY A 54 8.81 5.01 -18.46
N ILE A 55 8.27 4.00 -17.76
CA ILE A 55 7.09 4.17 -16.92
C ILE A 55 7.50 4.01 -15.46
N ASP A 56 7.30 5.05 -14.66
CA ASP A 56 7.57 5.02 -13.22
C ASP A 56 6.30 5.38 -12.46
N ALA A 57 5.95 4.54 -11.48
CA ALA A 57 4.83 4.82 -10.59
C ALA A 57 5.40 5.40 -9.29
N VAL A 58 4.96 6.60 -8.94
CA VAL A 58 5.49 7.32 -7.78
C VAL A 58 4.36 7.78 -6.88
N VAL A 59 4.64 7.85 -5.57
CA VAL A 59 3.67 8.35 -4.60
C VAL A 59 3.67 9.88 -4.67
N GLY A 60 2.49 10.44 -4.95
CA GLY A 60 2.32 11.88 -4.99
C GLY A 60 1.74 12.44 -3.71
N ARG A 61 1.00 11.64 -2.95
CA ARG A 61 0.39 12.05 -1.70
C ARG A 61 0.13 10.84 -0.81
N LEU A 62 0.42 11.00 0.48
CA LEU A 62 0.18 9.95 1.47
C LEU A 62 -0.57 10.54 2.65
N SER A 63 -1.63 9.87 3.05
CA SER A 63 -2.41 10.26 4.23
C SER A 63 -2.55 9.03 5.12
N ILE A 64 -2.21 9.16 6.40
CA ILE A 64 -2.34 8.08 7.38
C ILE A 64 -3.03 8.60 8.63
N ALA A 65 -4.10 7.94 9.02
CA ALA A 65 -4.73 8.16 10.32
C ALA A 65 -4.31 7.02 11.25
N PHE A 66 -3.73 7.37 12.39
CA PHE A 66 -3.26 6.40 13.38
C PHE A 66 -4.36 6.14 14.40
N LYS A 67 -4.68 4.87 14.65
CA LYS A 67 -5.77 4.47 15.54
C LYS A 67 -5.26 3.77 16.80
N THR A 68 -4.66 2.60 16.63
CA THR A 68 -4.16 1.77 17.72
C THR A 68 -2.71 1.42 17.48
N PRO A 69 -1.79 1.67 18.41
CA PRO A 69 -0.39 1.33 18.20
C PRO A 69 -0.17 -0.18 18.22
N LEU A 70 0.77 -0.64 17.42
CA LEU A 70 1.27 -2.01 17.46
C LEU A 70 2.51 -2.06 18.35
N ARG A 71 2.73 -3.21 18.96
CA ARG A 71 3.87 -3.48 19.85
C ARG A 71 4.67 -4.65 19.31
N SER A 72 5.89 -4.78 19.80
CA SER A 72 6.77 -5.90 19.42
C SER A 72 6.04 -7.23 19.58
N GLY A 73 6.12 -8.08 18.57
CA GLY A 73 5.51 -9.40 18.59
C GLY A 73 4.04 -9.43 18.18
N ASP A 74 3.38 -8.28 18.06
CA ASP A 74 2.00 -8.25 17.60
C ASP A 74 1.91 -8.75 16.15
N GLU A 75 0.88 -9.56 15.89
CA GLU A 75 0.55 -9.95 14.54
C GLU A 75 -0.53 -9.02 14.00
N PHE A 76 -0.46 -8.75 12.70
CA PHE A 76 -1.44 -7.87 12.06
C PHE A 76 -1.67 -8.29 10.61
N VAL A 77 -2.78 -7.83 10.05
CA VAL A 77 -3.07 -8.01 8.64
C VAL A 77 -3.16 -6.65 7.97
N SER A 78 -2.45 -6.52 6.84
CA SER A 78 -2.44 -5.31 6.02
C SER A 78 -3.27 -5.60 4.78
N LYS A 79 -4.31 -4.80 4.56
CA LYS A 79 -5.27 -5.00 3.48
C LYS A 79 -5.30 -3.78 2.59
N LEU A 80 -5.58 -3.99 1.31
CA LEU A 80 -5.72 -2.85 0.40
C LEU A 80 -6.86 -3.04 -0.59
N TYR A 81 -7.37 -1.91 -1.06
CA TYR A 81 -8.22 -1.86 -2.24
C TYR A 81 -7.77 -0.67 -3.09
N LEU A 82 -8.18 -0.67 -4.35
CA LEU A 82 -7.64 0.23 -5.36
C LEU A 82 -8.75 0.92 -6.11
N LYS A 83 -8.61 2.24 -6.29
CA LYS A 83 -9.52 3.03 -7.13
C LYS A 83 -8.70 3.90 -8.06
N LYS A 84 -9.33 4.28 -9.18
CA LYS A 84 -8.73 5.24 -10.11
C LYS A 84 -9.54 6.52 -10.07
N GLU A 85 -8.86 7.66 -9.92
CA GLU A 85 -9.47 8.99 -9.97
C GLU A 85 -8.61 9.87 -10.88
N GLY A 86 -9.18 10.21 -12.06
CA GLY A 86 -8.40 10.93 -13.06
C GLY A 86 -7.18 10.11 -13.47
N ILE A 87 -6.00 10.69 -13.34
CA ILE A 87 -4.74 10.01 -13.65
C ILE A 87 -4.13 9.29 -12.44
N LYS A 88 -4.77 9.37 -11.28
CA LYS A 88 -4.25 8.78 -10.04
C LYS A 88 -4.77 7.37 -9.85
N TYR A 89 -3.88 6.52 -9.33
CA TYR A 89 -4.28 5.24 -8.73
C TYR A 89 -4.20 5.42 -7.23
N ILE A 90 -5.32 5.25 -6.53
CA ILE A 90 -5.35 5.45 -5.09
C ILE A 90 -5.43 4.10 -4.40
N PHE A 91 -4.39 3.78 -3.62
CA PHE A 91 -4.36 2.58 -2.79
C PHE A 91 -4.91 2.95 -1.42
N TYR A 92 -6.05 2.41 -1.07
CA TYR A 92 -6.61 2.53 0.27
C TYR A 92 -6.10 1.34 1.06
N GLN A 93 -5.36 1.63 2.12
CA GLN A 93 -4.64 0.60 2.86
C GLN A 93 -4.94 0.68 4.34
N ASP A 94 -5.44 -0.41 4.90
CA ASP A 94 -5.83 -0.50 6.29
C ASP A 94 -5.05 -1.61 6.96
N ILE A 95 -4.64 -1.38 8.21
CA ILE A 95 -3.98 -2.40 9.03
C ILE A 95 -4.88 -2.69 10.23
N PHE A 96 -5.06 -3.99 10.51
CA PHE A 96 -5.83 -4.47 11.66
C PHE A 96 -4.95 -5.39 12.48
N ARG A 97 -4.98 -5.20 13.81
CA ARG A 97 -4.26 -6.07 14.73
C ARG A 97 -4.98 -7.41 14.85
N LEU A 98 -4.20 -8.49 14.96
CA LEU A 98 -4.75 -9.82 15.16
C LEU A 98 -4.55 -10.25 16.61
N PRO A 99 -5.42 -11.09 17.17
CA PRO A 99 -6.59 -11.69 16.53
C PRO A 99 -7.86 -10.85 16.61
N ASP A 100 -7.83 -9.73 17.35
CA ASP A 100 -9.04 -8.95 17.66
C ASP A 100 -9.54 -8.05 16.52
N LEU A 101 -8.76 -7.92 15.43
CA LEU A 101 -9.06 -7.07 14.26
C LEU A 101 -9.27 -5.59 14.65
N LYS A 102 -8.55 -5.14 15.66
CA LYS A 102 -8.63 -3.74 16.06
C LYS A 102 -7.94 -2.86 15.04
N PRO A 103 -8.60 -1.77 14.58
CA PRO A 103 -7.99 -0.89 13.59
C PRO A 103 -6.71 -0.26 14.11
N VAL A 104 -5.63 -0.33 13.31
CA VAL A 104 -4.32 0.21 13.63
C VAL A 104 -4.07 1.50 12.87
N ILE A 105 -4.18 1.44 11.54
CA ILE A 105 -4.09 2.64 10.69
C ILE A 105 -5.12 2.55 9.58
N LYS A 106 -5.44 3.73 9.04
CA LYS A 106 -6.22 3.87 7.82
C LYS A 106 -5.47 4.83 6.92
N ALA A 107 -5.09 4.38 5.73
CA ALA A 107 -4.24 5.15 4.84
C ALA A 107 -4.82 5.26 3.44
N ALA A 108 -4.46 6.36 2.76
CA ALA A 108 -4.73 6.55 1.34
C ALA A 108 -3.43 7.00 0.69
N VAL A 109 -3.03 6.30 -0.37
CA VAL A 109 -1.77 6.54 -1.06
C VAL A 109 -2.08 6.87 -2.53
N ASP A 110 -1.93 8.14 -2.89
CA ASP A 110 -2.12 8.58 -4.27
C ASP A 110 -0.86 8.28 -5.06
N THR A 111 -1.01 7.50 -6.12
CA THR A 111 0.08 7.10 -6.99
C THR A 111 -0.17 7.67 -8.38
N VAL A 112 0.87 8.24 -8.98
CA VAL A 112 0.81 8.78 -10.35
C VAL A 112 1.92 8.17 -11.18
N CYS A 113 1.75 8.21 -12.51
CA CYS A 113 2.76 7.71 -13.43
C CYS A 113 3.56 8.85 -14.02
N LEU A 114 4.88 8.63 -14.11
CA LEU A 114 5.76 9.46 -14.91
C LEU A 114 6.11 8.66 -16.17
N ILE A 115 5.83 9.23 -17.33
CA ILE A 115 6.14 8.62 -18.61
C ILE A 115 7.31 9.41 -19.20
N ASN A 116 8.48 8.77 -19.28
CA ASN A 116 9.72 9.43 -19.69
C ASN A 116 9.96 10.72 -18.90
N GLY A 117 9.72 10.64 -17.58
CA GLY A 117 9.95 11.76 -16.66
C GLY A 117 8.84 12.79 -16.59
N ARG A 118 7.75 12.60 -17.30
CA ARG A 118 6.63 13.53 -17.32
C ARG A 118 5.37 12.90 -16.77
N LEU A 119 4.61 13.68 -16.01
CA LEU A 119 3.32 13.24 -15.48
C LEU A 119 2.42 12.84 -16.66
N GLY A 120 1.87 11.63 -16.60
CA GLY A 120 1.03 11.12 -17.66
C GLY A 120 0.21 9.93 -17.22
N GLU A 121 -0.43 9.29 -18.19
CA GLU A 121 -1.27 8.14 -17.96
C GLU A 121 -0.73 6.95 -18.76
N SER A 122 -0.61 5.79 -18.10
CA SER A 122 -0.13 4.57 -18.73
C SER A 122 -1.30 3.69 -19.11
N GLN A 123 -1.48 3.45 -20.38
CA GLN A 123 -2.50 2.52 -20.88
C GLN A 123 -2.24 1.10 -20.37
N LEU A 124 -0.97 0.71 -20.31
CA LEU A 124 -0.58 -0.61 -19.80
C LEU A 124 -1.03 -0.81 -18.36
N LEU A 125 -0.78 0.18 -17.49
CA LEU A 125 -1.20 0.10 -16.09
C LEU A 125 -2.72 0.17 -15.95
N ASN A 126 -3.39 0.99 -16.75
CA ASN A 126 -4.85 1.06 -16.73
C ASN A 126 -5.46 -0.30 -17.03
N GLU A 127 -4.95 -0.98 -18.04
CA GLU A 127 -5.45 -2.31 -18.43
C GLU A 127 -5.12 -3.36 -17.38
N THR A 128 -3.91 -3.31 -16.82
CA THR A 128 -3.46 -4.28 -15.82
C THR A 128 -4.26 -4.14 -14.53
N PHE A 129 -4.54 -2.91 -14.11
CA PHE A 129 -5.28 -2.65 -12.87
C PHE A 129 -6.80 -2.78 -13.01
N ALA A 130 -7.34 -2.71 -14.22
CA ALA A 130 -8.79 -2.69 -14.44
C ALA A 130 -9.54 -3.79 -13.68
N PRO A 131 -9.08 -5.06 -13.66
CA PRO A 131 -9.78 -6.12 -12.92
C PRO A 131 -9.81 -5.92 -11.41
N TYR A 132 -8.95 -5.08 -10.88
CA TYR A 132 -8.75 -4.92 -9.43
C TYR A 132 -9.43 -3.67 -8.86
N PHE A 133 -9.95 -2.78 -9.70
CA PHE A 133 -10.59 -1.57 -9.17
C PHE A 133 -11.82 -1.91 -8.36
N THR A 134 -11.87 -1.36 -7.15
CA THR A 134 -13.02 -1.48 -6.25
C THR A 134 -14.03 -0.39 -6.61
N GLU A 135 -15.26 -0.78 -6.74
CA GLU A 135 -16.35 0.14 -7.07
C GLU A 135 -16.86 0.94 -5.86
#